data_f37e4f9ebefc80401bba82db2e71f603
#
_entry.id   f37e4f9ebefc80401bba82db2e71f603
#
_cell.length_a   1.000
_cell.length_b   1.000
_cell.length_c   1.000
_cell.angle_alpha   90.00
_cell.angle_beta   90.00
_cell.angle_gamma   90.00
#
_symmetry.space_group_name_H-M   'P 1'
#
loop_
_entity.id
_entity.type
_entity.pdbx_description
1 polymer ?
#
loop_
_entity_poly.entity_id
_entity_poly.type
_entity_poly.pdbx_seq_one_letter_code
_entity_poly.pdbx_strand_id
1 'polypeptide(L)'
;MTLKLRPTGLGSGIDKDWQDYTVYTGGWDIGRIYEVRGGPDHLRWFWSFTLHGPMTRSDRVATLEEAKAQFQKSWDAWKAWAKMGEAP
;
A
#
# COMPACT_ATOMS: atom_id res chain seq x y z
N MET A 1 -5.52 13.97 3.75
CA MET A 1 -4.43 13.85 2.81
C MET A 1 -4.69 12.76 1.81
N THR A 2 -4.37 13.01 0.57
CA THR A 2 -4.61 12.06 -0.50
C THR A 2 -3.40 11.16 -0.68
N LEU A 3 -3.65 9.87 -0.81
CA LEU A 3 -2.60 8.93 -1.14
C LEU A 3 -2.32 8.98 -2.64
N LYS A 4 -1.07 8.87 -3.00
CA LYS A 4 -0.64 8.82 -4.39
C LYS A 4 0.15 7.55 -4.64
N LEU A 5 -0.06 6.95 -5.78
CA LEU A 5 0.68 5.77 -6.22
C LEU A 5 1.64 6.18 -7.32
N ARG A 6 2.88 5.74 -7.20
CA ARG A 6 3.87 5.90 -8.28
C ARG A 6 4.45 4.55 -8.62
N PRO A 7 4.71 4.28 -9.88
CA PRO A 7 5.45 3.08 -10.24
C PRO A 7 6.77 3.05 -9.46
N THR A 8 7.06 1.92 -8.86
CA THR A 8 8.33 1.75 -8.17
C THR A 8 9.42 1.78 -9.22
N GLY A 9 10.46 2.54 -9.00
CA GLY A 9 11.47 2.83 -10.01
C GLY A 9 12.38 1.69 -10.40
N LEU A 10 11.90 0.48 -10.36
CA LEU A 10 12.67 -0.69 -10.78
C LEU A 10 12.57 -0.93 -12.28
N GLY A 11 12.03 0.01 -13.00
CA GLY A 11 11.67 -0.16 -14.38
C GLY A 11 12.83 -0.21 -15.35
N SER A 12 13.64 -1.18 -15.25
CA SER A 12 14.67 -1.40 -16.26
C SER A 12 14.11 -1.96 -17.54
N GLY A 13 12.80 -2.05 -17.67
CA GLY A 13 12.16 -2.53 -18.86
C GLY A 13 11.95 -4.03 -18.92
N ILE A 14 12.54 -4.78 -18.02
CA ILE A 14 12.41 -6.23 -18.03
C ILE A 14 10.99 -6.62 -17.65
N ASP A 15 10.41 -5.93 -16.69
CA ASP A 15 9.08 -6.23 -16.16
C ASP A 15 8.13 -5.06 -16.32
N LYS A 16 8.08 -4.46 -17.52
CA LYS A 16 7.18 -3.32 -17.72
C LYS A 16 5.71 -3.71 -17.54
N ASP A 17 5.38 -4.98 -17.65
CA ASP A 17 4.01 -5.42 -17.42
C ASP A 17 3.72 -5.71 -15.95
N TRP A 18 4.73 -5.68 -15.12
CA TRP A 18 4.56 -5.93 -13.70
C TRP A 18 4.18 -4.63 -13.00
N GLN A 19 3.04 -4.66 -12.37
CA GLN A 19 2.56 -3.48 -11.66
C GLN A 19 3.06 -3.51 -10.23
N ASP A 20 3.86 -2.53 -9.89
CA ASP A 20 4.44 -2.37 -8.56
C ASP A 20 4.44 -0.88 -8.27
N TYR A 21 3.71 -0.49 -7.24
CA TYR A 21 3.52 0.91 -6.91
C TYR A 21 4.00 1.20 -5.50
N THR A 22 4.68 2.32 -5.35
CA THR A 22 4.99 2.87 -4.04
C THR A 22 3.88 3.85 -3.68
N VAL A 23 3.39 3.78 -2.45
CA VAL A 23 2.32 4.66 -1.98
C VAL A 23 2.94 5.82 -1.21
N TYR A 24 2.59 7.03 -1.60
CA TYR A 24 3.11 8.26 -1.02
C TYR A 24 2.00 9.11 -0.45
N THR A 25 2.34 9.88 0.57
CA THR A 25 1.49 10.97 1.05
C THR A 25 2.40 12.08 1.55
N GLY A 26 2.19 13.28 1.04
CA GLY A 26 2.99 14.44 1.46
C GLY A 26 4.48 14.26 1.31
N GLY A 27 4.92 13.50 0.33
CA GLY A 27 6.34 13.22 0.10
C GLY A 27 6.88 12.03 0.87
N TRP A 28 6.07 11.37 1.68
CA TRP A 28 6.48 10.19 2.43
C TRP A 28 6.10 8.92 1.69
N ASP A 29 7.06 7.99 1.65
CA ASP A 29 6.84 6.63 1.20
C ASP A 29 6.25 5.86 2.40
N ILE A 30 4.98 5.48 2.30
CA ILE A 30 4.30 4.82 3.42
C ILE A 30 3.94 3.37 3.12
N GLY A 31 4.26 2.87 1.95
CA GLY A 31 4.03 1.47 1.66
C GLY A 31 4.10 1.14 0.19
N ARG A 32 3.69 -0.08 -0.13
CA ARG A 32 3.72 -0.59 -1.51
C ARG A 32 2.47 -1.39 -1.81
N ILE A 33 2.09 -1.38 -3.07
CA ILE A 33 1.03 -2.23 -3.60
C ILE A 33 1.59 -2.83 -4.88
N TYR A 34 1.61 -4.16 -5.00
CA TYR A 34 2.12 -4.78 -6.22
C TYR A 34 1.37 -6.05 -6.58
N GLU A 35 1.45 -6.39 -7.84
CA GLU A 35 0.83 -7.59 -8.37
C GLU A 35 1.67 -8.81 -8.03
N VAL A 36 1.04 -9.84 -7.48
CA VAL A 36 1.68 -11.11 -7.17
C VAL A 36 1.40 -12.07 -8.32
N ARG A 37 2.44 -12.59 -8.93
CA ARG A 37 2.29 -13.53 -10.01
C ARG A 37 2.48 -14.95 -9.50
N GLY A 38 1.78 -15.89 -10.11
CA GLY A 38 1.92 -17.29 -9.77
C GLY A 38 1.06 -17.76 -8.62
N GLY A 39 0.20 -16.92 -8.07
CA GLY A 39 -0.72 -17.30 -7.02
C GLY A 39 -2.16 -17.41 -7.50
N PRO A 40 -3.09 -17.75 -6.60
CA PRO A 40 -4.51 -17.76 -6.93
C PRO A 40 -5.00 -16.38 -7.35
N ASP A 41 -5.94 -16.31 -8.30
CA ASP A 41 -6.44 -15.04 -8.80
C ASP A 41 -7.06 -14.16 -7.71
N HIS A 42 -7.69 -14.75 -6.71
CA HIS A 42 -8.30 -13.98 -5.63
C HIS A 42 -7.27 -13.42 -4.64
N LEU A 43 -5.99 -13.72 -4.82
CA LEU A 43 -4.89 -13.20 -4.01
C LEU A 43 -3.82 -12.56 -4.89
N ARG A 44 -4.26 -11.88 -5.93
CA ARG A 44 -3.36 -11.37 -6.97
C ARG A 44 -2.62 -10.12 -6.56
N TRP A 45 -3.17 -9.34 -5.65
CA TRP A 45 -2.58 -8.07 -5.26
C TRP A 45 -2.16 -8.09 -3.81
N PHE A 46 -0.93 -7.66 -3.56
CA PHE A 46 -0.38 -7.55 -2.21
C PHE A 46 -0.17 -6.07 -1.90
N TRP A 47 -0.57 -5.68 -0.70
CA TRP A 47 -0.24 -4.34 -0.21
C TRP A 47 0.45 -4.47 1.15
N SER A 48 1.38 -3.56 1.42
CA SER A 48 2.03 -3.50 2.71
C SER A 48 2.16 -2.06 3.16
N PHE A 49 1.95 -1.87 4.44
CA PHE A 49 2.01 -0.57 5.09
C PHE A 49 3.30 -0.52 5.90
N THR A 50 4.13 0.49 5.66
CA THR A 50 5.46 0.58 6.23
C THR A 50 5.46 1.00 7.69
N LEU A 51 4.49 1.79 8.09
CA LEU A 51 4.46 2.36 9.43
C LEU A 51 3.95 1.36 10.46
N HIS A 52 4.46 1.45 11.68
CA HIS A 52 4.06 0.57 12.76
C HIS A 52 2.78 1.05 13.42
N GLY A 53 1.93 0.10 13.81
CA GLY A 53 0.71 0.39 14.53
C GLY A 53 -0.13 -0.85 14.73
N PRO A 54 -1.23 -0.75 15.47
CA PRO A 54 -2.09 -1.88 15.78
C PRO A 54 -3.02 -2.30 14.65
N MET A 55 -3.06 -1.52 13.56
CA MET A 55 -3.93 -1.81 12.42
C MET A 55 -3.33 -2.88 11.52
N THR A 56 -4.14 -3.43 10.63
CA THR A 56 -3.66 -4.35 9.60
C THR A 56 -2.65 -3.64 8.72
N ARG A 57 -1.48 -4.24 8.54
CA ARG A 57 -0.38 -3.63 7.78
C ARG A 57 -0.07 -4.31 6.47
N SER A 58 -0.69 -5.43 6.19
CA SER A 58 -0.53 -6.10 4.90
C SER A 58 -1.62 -7.10 4.67
N ASP A 59 -1.93 -7.36 3.42
CA ASP A 59 -2.88 -8.38 3.03
C ASP A 59 -2.75 -8.65 1.53
N ARG A 60 -3.39 -9.71 1.07
CA ARG A 60 -3.46 -10.05 -0.34
C ARG A 60 -4.93 -10.06 -0.74
N VAL A 61 -5.23 -9.41 -1.85
CA VAL A 61 -6.61 -9.25 -2.32
C VAL A 61 -6.68 -9.50 -3.83
N ALA A 62 -7.89 -9.54 -4.35
CA ALA A 62 -8.10 -9.93 -5.74
C ALA A 62 -7.82 -8.80 -6.74
N THR A 63 -8.02 -7.55 -6.36
CA THR A 63 -7.92 -6.42 -7.28
C THR A 63 -7.11 -5.27 -6.71
N LEU A 64 -6.60 -4.44 -7.60
CA LEU A 64 -5.90 -3.23 -7.22
C LEU A 64 -6.82 -2.29 -6.43
N GLU A 65 -8.07 -2.20 -6.81
CA GLU A 65 -9.04 -1.35 -6.12
C GLU A 65 -9.21 -1.78 -4.67
N GLU A 66 -9.31 -3.08 -4.43
CA GLU A 66 -9.39 -3.60 -3.07
C GLU A 66 -8.12 -3.31 -2.28
N ALA A 67 -6.95 -3.46 -2.89
CA ALA A 67 -5.70 -3.16 -2.25
C ALA A 67 -5.62 -1.69 -1.84
N LYS A 68 -6.02 -0.80 -2.73
CA LYS A 68 -6.07 0.62 -2.43
C LYS A 68 -7.04 0.93 -1.28
N ALA A 69 -8.21 0.31 -1.30
CA ALA A 69 -9.21 0.55 -0.27
C ALA A 69 -8.74 0.09 1.09
N GLN A 70 -8.13 -1.08 1.16
CA GLN A 70 -7.60 -1.59 2.43
C GLN A 70 -6.42 -0.77 2.91
N PHE A 71 -5.56 -0.35 1.99
CA PHE A 71 -4.44 0.50 2.34
C PHE A 71 -4.93 1.83 2.91
N GLN A 72 -5.92 2.44 2.27
CA GLN A 72 -6.50 3.70 2.72
C GLN A 72 -7.09 3.54 4.13
N LYS A 73 -7.78 2.43 4.36
CA LYS A 73 -8.35 2.15 5.67
C LYS A 73 -7.27 2.06 6.75
N SER A 74 -6.18 1.37 6.46
CA SER A 74 -5.06 1.26 7.40
C SER A 74 -4.39 2.61 7.62
N TRP A 75 -4.24 3.41 6.59
CA TRP A 75 -3.68 4.74 6.69
C TRP A 75 -4.55 5.64 7.58
N ASP A 76 -5.86 5.59 7.38
CA ASP A 76 -6.78 6.37 8.20
C ASP A 76 -6.74 5.93 9.66
N ALA A 77 -6.67 4.62 9.90
CA ALA A 77 -6.54 4.08 11.25
C ALA A 77 -5.22 4.50 11.89
N TRP A 78 -4.15 4.49 11.13
CA TRP A 78 -2.84 4.90 11.62
C TRP A 78 -2.83 6.38 11.99
N LYS A 79 -3.40 7.22 11.16
CA LYS A 79 -3.49 8.66 11.45
C LYS A 79 -4.24 8.93 12.75
N ALA A 80 -5.35 8.25 12.95
CA ALA A 80 -6.12 8.39 14.16
C ALA A 80 -5.36 7.90 15.39
N TRP A 81 -4.71 6.77 15.26
CA TRP A 81 -3.91 6.20 16.33
C TRP A 81 -2.70 7.07 16.69
N ALA A 82 -1.96 7.51 15.68
CA ALA A 82 -0.78 8.35 15.88
C ALA A 82 -1.14 9.72 16.44
N LYS A 83 -2.27 10.27 16.00
CA LYS A 83 -2.76 11.53 16.47
C LYS A 83 -3.09 11.48 17.96
N MET A 84 -3.66 10.36 18.39
CA MET A 84 -3.94 10.18 19.81
C MET A 84 -2.64 10.14 20.62
N GLY A 85 -1.61 9.55 20.08
CA GLY A 85 -0.30 9.50 20.71
C GLY A 85 0.41 10.84 20.75
N GLU A 86 0.03 11.76 19.87
CA GLU A 86 0.60 13.10 19.80
C GLU A 86 -0.13 14.13 20.64
N ALA A 87 -1.30 13.79 21.11
CA ALA A 87 -2.14 14.76 21.78
C ALA A 87 -1.39 15.41 22.92
N PRO A 88 -1.39 16.71 22.98
CA PRO A 88 -0.74 17.42 24.06
C PRO A 88 -1.47 17.23 25.37
#